data_d650ada36100dc9542f85fb16fe1b85b
#
_entry.id   d650ada36100dc9542f85fb16fe1b85b
#
_cell.length_a   1.000
_cell.length_b   1.000
_cell.length_c   1.000
_cell.angle_alpha   90.00
_cell.angle_beta   90.00
_cell.angle_gamma   90.00
#
_symmetry.space_group_name_H-M   'P 1'
#
loop_
_entity.id
_entity.type
_entity.pdbx_description
1 polymer ?
#
loop_
_entity_poly.entity_id
_entity_poly.type
_entity_poly.pdbx_seq_one_letter_code
_entity_poly.pdbx_strand_id
1 'polypeptide(L)'
;MIRVSVVGAKGRMGSHVVDAVNGAEDMQLALALDAGDDLTSIAPANTDVVVEFTVPSVSLGNVLALIAQGVDVVVGTTGWTDEKLAQVREAIANGPRPDSQKV
;
A
#
# COMPACT_ATOMS: atom_id res chain seq x y z
N MET A 1 17.20 -5.83 3.74
CA MET A 1 15.92 -6.12 4.43
C MET A 1 14.80 -5.29 3.79
N ILE A 2 13.71 -5.93 3.44
CA ILE A 2 12.57 -5.25 2.81
C ILE A 2 11.79 -4.49 3.88
N ARG A 3 11.56 -3.20 3.65
CA ARG A 3 10.77 -2.37 4.56
C ARG A 3 9.33 -2.34 4.09
N VAL A 4 8.43 -2.85 4.94
CA VAL A 4 7.01 -3.00 4.64
C VAL A 4 6.20 -2.05 5.51
N SER A 5 5.27 -1.32 4.89
CA SER A 5 4.25 -0.57 5.62
C SER A 5 2.88 -1.21 5.37
N VAL A 6 2.02 -1.15 6.37
CA VAL A 6 0.67 -1.72 6.29
C VAL A 6 -0.35 -0.60 6.43
N VAL A 7 -1.29 -0.52 5.50
CA VAL A 7 -2.44 0.38 5.55
C VAL A 7 -3.67 -0.45 5.85
N GLY A 8 -4.41 -0.09 6.89
CA GLY A 8 -5.47 -0.90 7.46
C GLY A 8 -4.95 -1.82 8.57
N ALA A 9 -3.92 -1.39 9.29
CA ALA A 9 -3.19 -2.21 10.27
C ALA A 9 -4.05 -2.69 11.44
N LYS A 10 -5.09 -1.95 11.81
CA LYS A 10 -5.99 -2.33 12.90
C LYS A 10 -7.12 -3.26 12.47
N GLY A 11 -7.28 -3.47 11.16
CA GLY A 11 -8.28 -4.39 10.63
C GLY A 11 -7.89 -5.85 10.87
N ARG A 12 -8.85 -6.76 10.59
CA ARG A 12 -8.63 -8.21 10.80
C ARG A 12 -7.44 -8.73 10.01
N MET A 13 -7.42 -8.49 8.69
CA MET A 13 -6.32 -8.96 7.84
C MET A 13 -5.06 -8.12 8.02
N GLY A 14 -5.21 -6.81 8.16
CA GLY A 14 -4.07 -5.90 8.35
C GLY A 14 -3.26 -6.24 9.60
N SER A 15 -3.92 -6.58 10.71
CA SER A 15 -3.23 -6.98 11.93
C SER A 15 -2.45 -8.29 11.77
N HIS A 16 -2.98 -9.24 11.00
CA HIS A 16 -2.26 -10.47 10.67
C HIS A 16 -1.03 -10.21 9.81
N VAL A 17 -1.12 -9.26 8.87
CA VAL A 17 0.02 -8.86 8.04
C VAL A 17 1.11 -8.22 8.91
N VAL A 18 0.73 -7.34 9.83
CA VAL A 18 1.69 -6.73 10.78
C VAL A 18 2.43 -7.81 11.56
N ASP A 19 1.71 -8.78 12.10
CA ASP A 19 2.32 -9.88 12.86
C ASP A 19 3.25 -10.72 11.99
N ALA A 20 2.86 -11.01 10.75
CA ALA A 20 3.68 -11.79 9.82
C ALA A 20 4.98 -11.05 9.47
N VAL A 21 4.91 -9.74 9.22
CA VAL A 21 6.10 -8.93 8.93
C VAL A 21 7.04 -8.88 10.13
N ASN A 22 6.50 -8.68 11.33
CA ASN A 22 7.31 -8.63 12.55
C ASN A 22 7.97 -9.97 12.87
N GLY A 23 7.37 -11.08 12.44
CA GLY A 23 7.93 -12.41 12.61
C GLY A 23 8.91 -12.85 11.51
N ALA A 24 9.04 -12.10 10.43
CA ALA A 24 9.89 -12.46 9.30
C ALA A 24 11.32 -11.95 9.51
N GLU A 25 12.31 -12.76 9.14
CA GLU A 25 13.73 -12.39 9.27
C GLU A 25 14.21 -11.44 8.18
N ASP A 26 13.55 -11.45 7.02
CA ASP A 26 13.94 -10.69 5.83
C ASP A 26 13.11 -9.42 5.60
N MET A 27 12.19 -9.13 6.51
CA MET A 27 11.32 -7.96 6.43
C MET A 27 11.34 -7.15 7.72
N GLN A 28 11.10 -5.86 7.59
CA GLN A 28 11.01 -4.94 8.71
C GLN A 28 9.77 -4.08 8.54
N LEU A 29 8.98 -3.94 9.60
CA LEU A 29 7.82 -3.06 9.60
C LEU A 29 8.29 -1.60 9.68
N ALA A 30 7.97 -0.81 8.65
CA ALA A 30 8.28 0.62 8.63
C ALA A 30 7.18 1.42 9.31
N LEU A 31 5.93 1.27 8.85
CA LEU A 31 4.76 1.94 9.44
C LEU A 31 3.56 1.00 9.47
N ALA A 32 2.70 1.20 10.44
CA ALA A 32 1.40 0.55 10.54
C ALA A 32 0.36 1.67 10.65
N LEU A 33 -0.34 1.92 9.54
CA LEU A 33 -1.31 3.00 9.42
C LEU A 33 -2.74 2.46 9.34
N ASP A 34 -3.68 3.28 9.77
CA ASP A 34 -5.10 2.94 9.75
C ASP A 34 -5.94 4.11 9.24
N ALA A 35 -7.26 3.97 9.29
CA ALA A 35 -8.18 4.99 8.79
C ALA A 35 -7.90 6.35 9.44
N GLY A 36 -7.77 7.39 8.61
CA GLY A 36 -7.49 8.74 9.06
C GLY A 36 -6.01 9.07 9.23
N ASP A 37 -5.11 8.09 9.15
CA ASP A 37 -3.68 8.35 9.22
C ASP A 37 -3.16 8.94 7.91
N ASP A 38 -2.09 9.73 8.01
CA ASP A 38 -1.52 10.43 6.86
C ASP A 38 -0.64 9.49 6.03
N LEU A 39 -1.09 9.17 4.82
CA LEU A 39 -0.34 8.31 3.90
C LEU A 39 0.92 8.98 3.35
N THR A 40 1.08 10.30 3.45
CA THR A 40 2.29 10.97 2.97
C THR A 40 3.53 10.63 3.77
N SER A 41 3.38 9.99 4.93
CA SER A 41 4.49 9.50 5.75
C SER A 41 5.18 8.25 5.20
N ILE A 42 4.58 7.57 4.21
CA ILE A 42 5.06 6.29 3.67
C ILE A 42 6.44 6.41 3.02
N ALA A 43 6.60 7.32 2.06
CA ALA A 43 7.89 7.49 1.37
C ALA A 43 9.00 8.00 2.32
N PRO A 44 8.77 9.01 3.17
CA PRO A 44 9.79 9.46 4.13
C PRO A 44 10.24 8.38 5.12
N ALA A 45 9.41 7.37 5.39
CA ALA A 45 9.77 6.24 6.25
C ALA A 45 10.64 5.19 5.55
N ASN A 46 11.05 5.42 4.30
CA ASN A 46 11.83 4.49 3.48
C ASN A 46 11.10 3.15 3.28
N THR A 47 9.82 3.22 2.95
CA THR A 47 9.00 2.04 2.66
C THR A 47 9.31 1.52 1.26
N ASP A 48 9.60 0.22 1.15
CA ASP A 48 9.81 -0.45 -0.13
C ASP A 48 8.48 -0.91 -0.74
N VAL A 49 7.60 -1.48 0.08
CA VAL A 49 6.31 -2.01 -0.36
C VAL A 49 5.25 -1.75 0.70
N VAL A 50 4.05 -1.43 0.25
CA VAL A 50 2.88 -1.25 1.11
C VAL A 50 1.91 -2.40 0.89
N VAL A 51 1.40 -2.97 1.97
CA VAL A 51 0.27 -3.92 1.94
C VAL A 51 -0.98 -3.15 2.37
N GLU A 52 -1.98 -3.09 1.48
CA GLU A 52 -3.20 -2.32 1.70
C GLU A 52 -4.39 -3.26 1.90
N PHE A 53 -4.96 -3.26 3.12
CA PHE A 53 -6.16 -4.00 3.49
C PHE A 53 -7.14 -3.04 4.16
N THR A 54 -7.98 -2.39 3.36
CA THR A 54 -8.99 -1.46 3.85
C THR A 54 -10.39 -1.90 3.40
N VAL A 55 -11.23 -0.97 3.02
CA VAL A 55 -12.58 -1.24 2.50
C VAL A 55 -12.70 -0.71 1.07
N PRO A 56 -13.60 -1.28 0.24
CA PRO A 56 -13.69 -0.90 -1.18
C PRO A 56 -13.91 0.59 -1.43
N SER A 57 -14.59 1.29 -0.51
CA SER A 57 -14.88 2.71 -0.69
C SER A 57 -13.66 3.63 -0.59
N VAL A 58 -12.55 3.17 0.03
CA VAL A 58 -11.36 4.01 0.22
C VAL A 58 -10.11 3.43 -0.44
N SER A 59 -10.15 2.17 -0.86
CA SER A 59 -8.96 1.47 -1.36
C SER A 59 -8.37 2.14 -2.61
N LEU A 60 -9.18 2.52 -3.58
CA LEU A 60 -8.69 3.18 -4.79
C LEU A 60 -7.96 4.47 -4.46
N GLY A 61 -8.54 5.33 -3.62
CA GLY A 61 -7.90 6.58 -3.20
C GLY A 61 -6.57 6.34 -2.50
N ASN A 62 -6.51 5.33 -1.62
CA ASN A 62 -5.27 4.96 -0.95
C ASN A 62 -4.21 4.51 -1.95
N VAL A 63 -4.57 3.64 -2.89
CA VAL A 63 -3.63 3.13 -3.90
C VAL A 63 -3.12 4.26 -4.78
N LEU A 64 -3.98 5.17 -5.23
CA LEU A 64 -3.57 6.32 -6.04
C LEU A 64 -2.58 7.22 -5.29
N ALA A 65 -2.83 7.46 -4.00
CA ALA A 65 -1.92 8.25 -3.16
C ALA A 65 -0.55 7.57 -3.01
N LEU A 66 -0.53 6.25 -2.88
CA LEU A 66 0.71 5.48 -2.75
C LEU A 66 1.49 5.43 -4.08
N ILE A 67 0.79 5.33 -5.20
CA ILE A 67 1.42 5.41 -6.52
C ILE A 67 2.15 6.74 -6.69
N ALA A 68 1.53 7.83 -6.26
CA ALA A 68 2.14 9.16 -6.32
C ALA A 68 3.43 9.26 -5.50
N GLN A 69 3.61 8.44 -4.49
CA GLN A 69 4.83 8.39 -3.68
C GLN A 69 5.90 7.44 -4.26
N GLY A 70 5.59 6.70 -5.32
CA GLY A 70 6.54 5.83 -6.00
C GLY A 70 6.86 4.54 -5.27
N VAL A 71 5.99 4.08 -4.37
CA VAL A 71 6.16 2.80 -3.65
C VAL A 71 5.37 1.69 -4.33
N ASP A 72 5.83 0.46 -4.21
CA ASP A 72 5.10 -0.71 -4.68
C ASP A 72 3.97 -1.04 -3.70
N VAL A 73 2.86 -1.58 -4.21
CA VAL A 73 1.66 -1.84 -3.40
C VAL A 73 1.13 -3.25 -3.67
N VAL A 74 0.85 -3.97 -2.60
CA VAL A 74 0.08 -5.22 -2.64
C VAL A 74 -1.31 -4.90 -2.08
N VAL A 75 -2.34 -5.07 -2.90
CA VAL A 75 -3.72 -4.72 -2.53
C VAL A 75 -4.49 -5.98 -2.17
N GLY A 76 -4.93 -6.07 -0.92
CA GLY A 76 -5.77 -7.17 -0.44
C GLY A 76 -7.25 -6.81 -0.33
N THR A 77 -7.60 -5.55 -0.53
CA THR A 77 -8.98 -5.09 -0.49
C THR A 77 -9.76 -5.60 -1.72
N THR A 78 -11.00 -6.03 -1.51
CA THR A 78 -11.89 -6.49 -2.59
C THR A 78 -12.65 -5.32 -3.24
N GLY A 79 -13.52 -5.62 -4.21
CA GLY A 79 -14.37 -4.62 -4.87
C GLY A 79 -13.70 -3.89 -6.02
N TRP A 80 -12.61 -4.42 -6.55
CA TRP A 80 -11.94 -3.85 -7.72
C TRP A 80 -12.72 -4.15 -9.00
N THR A 81 -12.80 -3.15 -9.86
CA THR A 81 -13.48 -3.22 -11.17
C THR A 81 -12.50 -2.88 -12.28
N ASP A 82 -12.85 -3.18 -13.52
CA ASP A 82 -12.02 -2.82 -14.67
C ASP A 82 -11.79 -1.31 -14.75
N GLU A 83 -12.82 -0.52 -14.42
CA GLU A 83 -12.72 0.94 -14.38
C GLU A 83 -11.71 1.43 -13.34
N LYS A 84 -11.74 0.87 -12.13
CA LYS A 84 -10.77 1.20 -11.08
C LYS A 84 -9.35 0.77 -11.47
N LEU A 85 -9.20 -0.41 -12.06
CA LEU A 85 -7.91 -0.89 -12.54
C LEU A 85 -7.34 0.00 -13.65
N ALA A 86 -8.20 0.52 -14.53
CA ALA A 86 -7.77 1.46 -15.56
C ALA A 86 -7.21 2.76 -14.94
N GLN A 87 -7.83 3.27 -13.88
CA GLN A 87 -7.33 4.43 -13.16
C GLN A 87 -5.97 4.18 -12.52
N VAL A 88 -5.74 2.99 -11.99
CA VAL A 88 -4.44 2.60 -11.41
C VAL A 88 -3.37 2.55 -12.49
N ARG A 89 -3.65 1.94 -13.65
CA ARG A 89 -2.70 1.89 -14.77
C ARG A 89 -2.32 3.28 -15.26
N GLU A 90 -3.30 4.17 -15.38
CA GLU A 90 -3.07 5.55 -15.79
C GLU A 90 -2.22 6.30 -14.75
N ALA A 91 -2.50 6.12 -13.47
CA ALA A 91 -1.73 6.74 -12.40
C ALA A 91 -0.27 6.28 -12.41
N ILE A 92 -0.01 4.99 -12.66
CA ILE A 92 1.36 4.47 -12.78
C ILE A 92 2.05 5.09 -13.98
N ALA A 93 1.40 5.14 -15.13
CA ALA A 93 1.96 5.68 -16.37
C ALA A 93 2.35 7.16 -16.24
N ASN A 94 1.59 7.92 -15.46
CA ASN A 94 1.82 9.35 -15.20
C ASN A 94 2.57 9.64 -13.90
N GLY A 95 2.95 8.59 -13.17
CA GLY A 95 3.57 8.71 -11.87
C GLY A 95 5.10 8.73 -11.89
N PRO A 96 5.73 8.66 -10.71
CA PRO A 96 7.20 8.79 -10.60
C PRO A 96 7.97 7.56 -11.10
N ARG A 97 7.33 6.41 -11.22
CA ARG A 97 7.99 5.16 -11.66
C ARG A 97 7.16 4.44 -12.72
N PRO A 98 6.96 5.04 -13.92
CA PRO A 98 6.01 4.51 -14.91
C PRO A 98 6.41 3.13 -15.46
N ASP A 99 7.72 2.79 -15.46
CA ASP A 99 8.22 1.55 -16.05
C ASP A 99 8.55 0.48 -15.02
N SER A 100 8.55 0.78 -13.73
CA SER A 100 9.05 -0.13 -12.70
C SER A 100 8.14 -0.32 -11.50
N GLN A 101 7.16 0.55 -11.29
CA GLN A 101 6.26 0.43 -10.13
C GLN A 101 5.32 -0.77 -10.25
N LYS A 102 5.20 -1.54 -9.17
CA LYS A 102 4.34 -2.73 -9.09
C LYS A 102 3.12 -2.45 -8.19
N VAL A 103 1.96 -2.78 -8.69
CA VAL A 103 0.72 -2.71 -7.91
C VAL A 103 -0.13 -3.94 -8.18
#